data_de729de2cb20e81d3b8b2ea738e00b77
#
_entry.id   de729de2cb20e81d3b8b2ea738e00b77
#
_cell.length_a   1.000
_cell.length_b   1.000
_cell.length_c   1.000
_cell.angle_alpha   90.00
_cell.angle_beta   90.00
_cell.angle_gamma   90.00
#
_symmetry.space_group_name_H-M   'P 1'
#
loop_
_entity.id
_entity.type
_entity.pdbx_description
1 polymer ?
#
loop_
_entity_poly.entity_id
_entity_poly.type
_entity_poly.pdbx_seq_one_letter_code
_entity_poly.pdbx_strand_id
1 'polypeptide(L)'
;MGEIDILAIFAHPDDVELTVGGTLVKMKHLGYRTGALDITRGEMGTRGSVESRSLEADEAAKILKLDVRENLGLPDGHVFADDESRTKLVRVIRRLKPKVILTHQDGDSHPDHNHIVQLVRESARLASMQKYDEESGAEKINVPIIAHNIFSRRVAPTFIVDISDFLDEKMAAIKAHKSQFYDPNSDEPETRLTGKGFLDELEIRTRYFGSLIGVAAGEPFFVREALNVDDPVALLTRPMNLYS
;
A
#
# COMPACT_ATOMS: atom_id res chain seq x y z
N MET A 1 11.51 16.07 9.35
CA MET A 1 10.20 15.41 9.14
C MET A 1 9.86 14.65 10.40
N GLY A 2 8.58 14.61 10.83
CA GLY A 2 8.19 13.82 12.01
C GLY A 2 7.99 12.34 11.67
N GLU A 3 7.92 11.51 12.70
CA GLU A 3 7.67 10.06 12.58
C GLU A 3 6.33 9.79 11.88
N ILE A 4 6.23 8.71 11.11
CA ILE A 4 5.03 8.25 10.42
C ILE A 4 4.44 7.07 11.17
N ASP A 5 3.13 7.06 11.45
CA ASP A 5 2.49 5.92 12.12
C ASP A 5 2.30 4.75 11.16
N ILE A 6 1.84 5.03 9.94
CA ILE A 6 1.60 4.03 8.90
C ILE A 6 2.29 4.44 7.60
N LEU A 7 3.15 3.58 7.07
CA LEU A 7 3.82 3.75 5.79
C LEU A 7 3.37 2.65 4.82
N ALA A 8 2.72 3.06 3.74
CA ALA A 8 2.41 2.16 2.62
C ALA A 8 3.63 2.07 1.70
N ILE A 9 4.20 0.88 1.50
CA ILE A 9 5.35 0.62 0.63
C ILE A 9 4.90 -0.31 -0.49
N PHE A 10 4.79 0.20 -1.71
CA PHE A 10 4.25 -0.51 -2.86
C PHE A 10 5.17 -0.39 -4.08
N ALA A 11 4.97 -1.25 -5.08
CA ALA A 11 5.88 -1.35 -6.21
C ALA A 11 5.82 -0.12 -7.12
N HIS A 12 4.62 0.28 -7.52
CA HIS A 12 4.42 1.30 -8.56
C HIS A 12 3.54 2.46 -8.07
N PRO A 13 3.68 3.65 -8.69
CA PRO A 13 2.74 4.76 -8.48
C PRO A 13 1.35 4.36 -9.01
N ASP A 14 0.38 4.16 -8.16
CA ASP A 14 -1.01 3.74 -8.26
C ASP A 14 -1.38 2.55 -7.35
N ASP A 15 -0.45 1.66 -7.05
CA ASP A 15 -0.69 0.48 -6.19
C ASP A 15 -1.24 0.86 -4.81
N VAL A 16 -0.75 1.94 -4.22
CA VAL A 16 -1.19 2.45 -2.90
C VAL A 16 -2.68 2.77 -2.93
N GLU A 17 -3.12 3.51 -3.93
CA GLU A 17 -4.51 3.92 -4.08
C GLU A 17 -5.42 2.73 -4.36
N LEU A 18 -4.98 1.85 -5.27
CA LEU A 18 -5.72 0.65 -5.66
C LEU A 18 -5.96 -0.28 -4.47
N THR A 19 -5.02 -0.34 -3.54
CA THR A 19 -5.00 -1.38 -2.49
C THR A 19 -5.38 -0.87 -1.10
N VAL A 20 -4.76 0.22 -0.62
CA VAL A 20 -4.86 0.68 0.77
C VAL A 20 -5.27 2.15 0.95
N GLY A 21 -5.65 2.81 -0.15
CA GLY A 21 -5.97 4.24 -0.15
C GLY A 21 -7.06 4.62 0.86
N GLY A 22 -8.12 3.82 0.96
CA GLY A 22 -9.19 4.05 1.93
C GLY A 22 -8.73 3.94 3.38
N THR A 23 -7.89 2.94 3.67
CA THR A 23 -7.27 2.79 5.00
C THR A 23 -6.42 3.99 5.35
N LEU A 24 -5.58 4.50 4.43
CA LEU A 24 -4.71 5.64 4.69
C LEU A 24 -5.53 6.91 5.00
N VAL A 25 -6.57 7.21 4.22
CA VAL A 25 -7.48 8.33 4.49
C VAL A 25 -8.16 8.19 5.84
N LYS A 26 -8.69 7.00 6.14
CA LYS A 26 -9.31 6.72 7.44
C LYS A 26 -8.34 6.94 8.60
N MET A 27 -7.12 6.42 8.49
CA MET A 27 -6.11 6.59 9.54
C MET A 27 -5.73 8.07 9.69
N LYS A 28 -5.62 8.80 8.60
CA LYS A 28 -5.41 10.26 8.64
C LYS A 28 -6.55 10.98 9.37
N HIS A 29 -7.79 10.58 9.09
CA HIS A 29 -8.98 11.15 9.77
C HIS A 29 -8.98 10.86 11.29
N LEU A 30 -8.44 9.71 11.70
CA LEU A 30 -8.25 9.36 13.11
C LEU A 30 -7.06 10.05 13.79
N GLY A 31 -6.34 10.92 13.07
CA GLY A 31 -5.23 11.71 13.60
C GLY A 31 -3.85 11.06 13.48
N TYR A 32 -3.74 9.91 12.85
CA TYR A 32 -2.45 9.27 12.57
C TYR A 32 -1.71 9.99 11.43
N ARG A 33 -0.39 9.89 11.45
CA ARG A 33 0.46 10.33 10.36
C ARG A 33 0.64 9.21 9.36
N THR A 34 0.31 9.48 8.09
CA THR A 34 0.30 8.49 7.02
C THR A 34 1.27 8.87 5.92
N GLY A 35 1.89 7.87 5.30
CA GLY A 35 2.80 8.07 4.19
C GLY A 35 2.74 6.97 3.15
N ALA A 36 3.26 7.27 1.97
CA ALA A 36 3.46 6.32 0.88
C ALA A 36 4.90 6.36 0.38
N LEU A 37 5.42 5.19 0.00
CA LEU A 37 6.70 5.01 -0.67
C LEU A 37 6.48 4.11 -1.89
N ASP A 38 6.60 4.68 -3.07
CA ASP A 38 6.63 3.93 -4.32
C ASP A 38 8.07 3.41 -4.53
N ILE A 39 8.25 2.13 -4.82
CA ILE A 39 9.59 1.55 -4.98
C ILE A 39 10.20 1.88 -6.33
N THR A 40 9.39 1.89 -7.40
CA THR A 40 9.80 2.24 -8.76
C THR A 40 9.08 3.50 -9.24
N ARG A 41 9.48 4.01 -10.38
CA ARG A 41 8.79 5.12 -11.05
C ARG A 41 7.73 4.65 -12.04
N GLY A 42 7.58 3.33 -12.20
CA GLY A 42 6.69 2.73 -13.19
C GLY A 42 7.16 2.96 -14.63
N GLU A 43 8.47 3.10 -14.86
CA GLU A 43 9.06 3.44 -16.15
C GLU A 43 8.92 2.36 -17.23
N MET A 44 8.62 1.12 -16.84
CA MET A 44 8.28 0.03 -17.77
C MET A 44 6.79 0.01 -18.12
N GLY A 45 6.00 0.88 -17.53
CA GLY A 45 4.56 0.97 -17.79
C GLY A 45 4.27 1.28 -19.26
N THR A 46 3.23 0.65 -19.81
CA THR A 46 2.82 0.83 -21.21
C THR A 46 2.29 2.24 -21.46
N ARG A 47 1.76 2.92 -20.45
CA ARG A 47 1.11 4.23 -20.54
C ARG A 47 1.66 5.23 -19.53
N GLY A 48 1.59 6.49 -19.93
CA GLY A 48 2.16 7.58 -19.17
C GLY A 48 3.70 7.64 -19.23
N SER A 49 4.26 8.77 -18.83
CA SER A 49 5.71 8.96 -18.63
C SER A 49 6.04 8.96 -17.13
N VAL A 50 7.31 8.84 -16.78
CA VAL A 50 7.78 8.99 -15.39
C VAL A 50 7.30 10.32 -14.80
N GLU A 51 7.36 11.40 -15.59
CA GLU A 51 6.95 12.74 -15.16
C GLU A 51 5.44 12.81 -14.93
N SER A 52 4.63 12.30 -15.88
CA SER A 52 3.16 12.31 -15.74
C SER A 52 2.72 11.47 -14.55
N ARG A 53 3.27 10.26 -14.38
CA ARG A 53 2.96 9.36 -13.24
C ARG A 53 3.38 9.97 -11.91
N SER A 54 4.49 10.72 -11.86
CA SER A 54 4.90 11.45 -10.65
C SER A 54 3.88 12.54 -10.27
N LEU A 55 3.41 13.33 -11.24
CA LEU A 55 2.40 14.36 -11.01
C LEU A 55 1.05 13.76 -10.57
N GLU A 56 0.65 12.64 -11.17
CA GLU A 56 -0.54 11.90 -10.80
C GLU A 56 -0.45 11.36 -9.38
N ALA A 57 0.71 10.81 -9.00
CA ALA A 57 0.98 10.35 -7.64
C ALA A 57 0.92 11.49 -6.61
N ASP A 58 1.48 12.65 -6.94
CA ASP A 58 1.41 13.84 -6.09
C ASP A 58 -0.04 14.32 -5.89
N GLU A 59 -0.85 14.27 -6.93
CA GLU A 59 -2.27 14.63 -6.84
C GLU A 59 -3.04 13.61 -5.99
N ALA A 60 -2.82 12.33 -6.19
CA ALA A 60 -3.39 11.27 -5.38
C ALA A 60 -2.99 11.42 -3.89
N ALA A 61 -1.73 11.76 -3.60
CA ALA A 61 -1.26 12.03 -2.24
C ALA A 61 -2.02 13.18 -1.56
N LYS A 62 -2.35 14.24 -2.31
CA LYS A 62 -3.15 15.36 -1.79
C LYS A 62 -4.58 14.92 -1.46
N ILE A 63 -5.21 14.12 -2.33
CA ILE A 63 -6.56 13.60 -2.12
C ILE A 63 -6.58 12.70 -0.87
N LEU A 64 -5.59 11.80 -0.73
CA LEU A 64 -5.42 10.95 0.44
C LEU A 64 -4.91 11.70 1.69
N LYS A 65 -4.53 12.97 1.56
CA LYS A 65 -3.98 13.84 2.63
C LYS A 65 -2.76 13.23 3.31
N LEU A 66 -1.89 12.57 2.54
CA LEU A 66 -0.68 11.95 3.06
C LEU A 66 0.27 13.01 3.63
N ASP A 67 0.95 12.67 4.74
CA ASP A 67 2.00 13.54 5.32
C ASP A 67 3.30 13.48 4.51
N VAL A 68 3.52 12.36 3.81
CA VAL A 68 4.68 12.16 2.94
C VAL A 68 4.32 11.19 1.80
N ARG A 69 4.80 11.48 0.60
CA ARG A 69 4.93 10.53 -0.50
C ARG A 69 6.31 10.66 -1.09
N GLU A 70 6.99 9.54 -1.28
CA GLU A 70 8.34 9.48 -1.83
C GLU A 70 8.45 8.32 -2.83
N ASN A 71 9.51 8.36 -3.63
CA ASN A 71 9.86 7.29 -4.56
C ASN A 71 11.29 6.83 -4.29
N LEU A 72 11.52 5.50 -4.15
CA LEU A 72 12.83 4.94 -3.86
C LEU A 72 13.74 4.92 -5.09
N GLY A 73 13.16 4.92 -6.28
CA GLY A 73 13.87 4.97 -7.57
C GLY A 73 14.62 3.69 -7.90
N LEU A 74 14.10 2.52 -7.49
CA LEU A 74 14.59 1.24 -8.00
C LEU A 74 14.09 1.03 -9.43
N PRO A 75 14.84 0.26 -10.25
CA PRO A 75 14.43 -0.02 -11.62
C PRO A 75 13.14 -0.85 -11.67
N ASP A 76 12.15 -0.37 -12.44
CA ASP A 76 10.89 -1.06 -12.69
C ASP A 76 11.11 -2.38 -13.44
N GLY A 77 10.38 -3.43 -13.07
CA GLY A 77 10.55 -4.80 -13.58
C GLY A 77 11.80 -5.52 -13.02
N HIS A 78 12.59 -4.85 -12.18
CA HIS A 78 13.86 -5.36 -11.64
C HIS A 78 14.00 -5.12 -10.12
N VAL A 79 12.90 -5.17 -9.39
CA VAL A 79 12.93 -5.05 -7.93
C VAL A 79 13.45 -6.34 -7.32
N PHE A 80 14.57 -6.26 -6.59
CA PHE A 80 15.15 -7.37 -5.85
C PHE A 80 15.56 -6.95 -4.45
N ALA A 81 15.60 -7.92 -3.52
CA ALA A 81 16.10 -7.71 -2.16
C ALA A 81 17.64 -7.87 -2.11
N ASP A 82 18.36 -7.14 -2.97
CA ASP A 82 19.82 -7.07 -2.96
C ASP A 82 20.33 -6.08 -1.91
N ASP A 83 21.65 -5.99 -1.73
CA ASP A 83 22.25 -5.16 -0.68
C ASP A 83 21.99 -3.66 -0.89
N GLU A 84 22.00 -3.19 -2.14
CA GLU A 84 21.74 -1.79 -2.47
C GLU A 84 20.29 -1.41 -2.18
N SER A 85 19.34 -2.21 -2.67
CA SER A 85 17.92 -1.99 -2.49
C SER A 85 17.52 -2.02 -1.01
N ARG A 86 18.05 -3.01 -0.26
CA ARG A 86 17.82 -3.10 1.19
C ARG A 86 18.38 -1.89 1.93
N THR A 87 19.60 -1.46 1.62
CA THR A 87 20.21 -0.30 2.27
C THR A 87 19.43 0.98 2.01
N LYS A 88 19.02 1.21 0.76
CA LYS A 88 18.16 2.37 0.42
C LYS A 88 16.87 2.36 1.23
N LEU A 89 16.17 1.21 1.28
CA LEU A 89 14.90 1.10 1.99
C LEU A 89 15.08 1.20 3.52
N VAL A 90 16.13 0.60 4.08
CA VAL A 90 16.49 0.73 5.52
C VAL A 90 16.64 2.19 5.92
N ARG A 91 17.31 3.01 5.10
CA ARG A 91 17.51 4.45 5.37
C ARG A 91 16.18 5.20 5.42
N VAL A 92 15.24 4.88 4.50
CA VAL A 92 13.88 5.48 4.52
C VAL A 92 13.12 5.03 5.77
N ILE A 93 13.12 3.73 6.08
CA ILE A 93 12.42 3.17 7.25
C ILE A 93 12.97 3.79 8.55
N ARG A 94 14.29 3.92 8.70
CA ARG A 94 14.91 4.55 9.89
C ARG A 94 14.57 6.04 10.00
N ARG A 95 14.49 6.76 8.88
CA ARG A 95 14.16 8.18 8.86
C ARG A 95 12.70 8.45 9.18
N LEU A 96 11.78 7.66 8.62
CA LEU A 96 10.34 7.83 8.79
C LEU A 96 9.79 7.14 10.06
N LYS A 97 10.51 6.14 10.59
CA LYS A 97 10.18 5.39 11.82
C LYS A 97 8.74 4.88 11.87
N PRO A 98 8.25 4.18 10.85
CA PRO A 98 6.86 3.70 10.83
C PRO A 98 6.63 2.68 11.95
N LYS A 99 5.43 2.72 12.57
CA LYS A 99 4.96 1.69 13.50
C LYS A 99 4.37 0.50 12.74
N VAL A 100 3.69 0.79 11.62
CA VAL A 100 3.06 -0.19 10.74
C VAL A 100 3.50 0.07 9.31
N ILE A 101 3.82 -0.99 8.58
CA ILE A 101 4.05 -0.97 7.14
C ILE A 101 2.92 -1.75 6.46
N LEU A 102 2.29 -1.12 5.45
CA LEU A 102 1.36 -1.79 4.55
C LEU A 102 2.11 -2.09 3.25
N THR A 103 1.95 -3.30 2.69
CA THR A 103 2.63 -3.69 1.46
C THR A 103 1.85 -4.77 0.71
N HIS A 104 2.35 -5.19 -0.46
CA HIS A 104 1.78 -6.27 -1.24
C HIS A 104 1.71 -7.60 -0.48
N GLN A 105 0.84 -8.50 -0.95
CA GLN A 105 0.81 -9.91 -0.54
C GLN A 105 1.77 -10.75 -1.38
N ASP A 106 2.15 -11.92 -0.87
CA ASP A 106 2.82 -12.96 -1.67
C ASP A 106 1.86 -13.59 -2.70
N GLY A 107 2.41 -14.06 -3.82
CA GLY A 107 1.65 -14.83 -4.82
C GLY A 107 0.87 -13.97 -5.81
N ASP A 108 1.29 -12.72 -6.00
CA ASP A 108 0.81 -11.87 -7.09
C ASP A 108 1.37 -12.33 -8.44
N SER A 109 0.67 -11.98 -9.53
CA SER A 109 1.13 -12.26 -10.90
C SER A 109 2.26 -11.34 -11.35
N HIS A 110 2.42 -10.15 -10.73
CA HIS A 110 3.48 -9.21 -11.05
C HIS A 110 4.77 -9.55 -10.30
N PRO A 111 5.92 -9.67 -11.00
CA PRO A 111 7.19 -10.02 -10.34
C PRO A 111 7.56 -9.05 -9.22
N ASP A 112 7.50 -7.74 -9.48
CA ASP A 112 7.88 -6.72 -8.51
C ASP A 112 6.99 -6.74 -7.26
N HIS A 113 5.68 -7.03 -7.40
CA HIS A 113 4.79 -7.18 -6.24
C HIS A 113 5.22 -8.34 -5.32
N ASN A 114 5.76 -9.43 -5.88
CA ASN A 114 6.29 -10.53 -5.07
C ASN A 114 7.64 -10.19 -4.46
N HIS A 115 8.55 -9.59 -5.23
CA HIS A 115 9.89 -9.26 -4.78
C HIS A 115 9.91 -8.19 -3.68
N ILE A 116 9.00 -7.20 -3.76
CA ILE A 116 8.88 -6.17 -2.72
C ILE A 116 8.50 -6.74 -1.36
N VAL A 117 7.72 -7.82 -1.29
CA VAL A 117 7.35 -8.47 -0.03
C VAL A 117 8.60 -8.92 0.72
N GLN A 118 9.55 -9.53 0.00
CA GLN A 118 10.83 -9.92 0.58
C GLN A 118 11.67 -8.70 0.94
N LEU A 119 11.81 -7.73 0.03
CA LEU A 119 12.58 -6.50 0.25
C LEU A 119 12.11 -5.75 1.50
N VAL A 120 10.81 -5.54 1.65
CA VAL A 120 10.22 -4.85 2.81
C VAL A 120 10.49 -5.60 4.11
N ARG A 121 10.30 -6.91 4.13
CA ARG A 121 10.51 -7.73 5.33
C ARG A 121 11.95 -7.74 5.78
N GLU A 122 12.89 -7.94 4.86
CA GLU A 122 14.31 -7.95 5.17
C GLU A 122 14.75 -6.55 5.62
N SER A 123 14.36 -5.49 4.93
CA SER A 123 14.72 -4.12 5.27
C SER A 123 14.13 -3.68 6.62
N ALA A 124 12.89 -4.03 6.93
CA ALA A 124 12.28 -3.75 8.24
C ALA A 124 13.06 -4.43 9.37
N ARG A 125 13.50 -5.68 9.17
CA ARG A 125 14.35 -6.39 10.13
C ARG A 125 15.73 -5.76 10.25
N LEU A 126 16.39 -5.44 9.14
CA LEU A 126 17.71 -4.82 9.10
C LEU A 126 17.69 -3.42 9.73
N ALA A 127 16.60 -2.65 9.57
CA ALA A 127 16.45 -1.34 10.19
C ALA A 127 16.52 -1.37 11.72
N SER A 128 16.21 -2.52 12.35
CA SER A 128 16.34 -2.71 13.81
C SER A 128 17.72 -3.15 14.28
N MET A 129 18.63 -3.46 13.37
CA MET A 129 19.97 -3.95 13.69
C MET A 129 20.95 -2.79 13.81
N GLN A 130 21.49 -2.56 15.01
CA GLN A 130 22.38 -1.44 15.31
C GLN A 130 23.55 -1.30 14.33
N LYS A 131 24.18 -2.42 13.96
CA LYS A 131 25.39 -2.44 13.12
C LYS A 131 25.14 -2.43 11.61
N TYR A 132 23.90 -2.46 11.19
CA TYR A 132 23.60 -2.36 9.76
C TYR A 132 23.64 -0.90 9.31
N ASP A 133 24.42 -0.60 8.26
CA ASP A 133 24.56 0.75 7.69
C ASP A 133 24.91 1.83 8.74
N GLU A 134 25.89 1.54 9.62
CA GLU A 134 26.35 2.48 10.64
C GLU A 134 26.88 3.80 10.06
N GLU A 135 27.43 3.75 8.86
CA GLU A 135 27.98 4.92 8.16
C GLU A 135 26.91 5.99 7.86
N SER A 136 25.63 5.62 7.78
CA SER A 136 24.54 6.57 7.58
C SER A 136 24.27 7.45 8.81
N GLY A 137 24.76 7.06 9.99
CA GLY A 137 24.47 7.72 11.27
C GLY A 137 23.01 7.62 11.72
N ALA A 138 22.14 6.92 10.98
CA ALA A 138 20.73 6.77 11.31
C ALA A 138 20.55 5.75 12.47
N GLU A 139 19.78 6.15 13.49
CA GLU A 139 19.46 5.28 14.61
C GLU A 139 18.62 4.09 14.19
N LYS A 140 18.85 2.93 14.83
CA LYS A 140 17.97 1.77 14.69
C LYS A 140 16.57 2.07 15.22
N ILE A 141 15.60 1.36 14.71
CA ILE A 141 14.19 1.43 15.16
C ILE A 141 13.72 0.06 15.68
N ASN A 142 12.58 0.03 16.36
CA ASN A 142 11.87 -1.23 16.57
C ASN A 142 11.35 -1.76 15.23
N VAL A 143 11.29 -3.09 15.08
CA VAL A 143 10.73 -3.70 13.86
C VAL A 143 9.26 -3.31 13.75
N PRO A 144 8.85 -2.63 12.66
CA PRO A 144 7.45 -2.32 12.44
C PRO A 144 6.64 -3.60 12.17
N ILE A 145 5.36 -3.58 12.51
CA ILE A 145 4.43 -4.64 12.08
C ILE A 145 4.15 -4.47 10.59
N ILE A 146 4.18 -5.58 9.85
CA ILE A 146 3.91 -5.58 8.42
C ILE A 146 2.54 -6.21 8.17
N ALA A 147 1.61 -5.44 7.60
CA ALA A 147 0.34 -5.93 7.13
C ALA A 147 0.34 -5.96 5.59
N HIS A 148 -0.01 -7.12 5.05
CA HIS A 148 -0.07 -7.35 3.61
C HIS A 148 -1.49 -7.09 3.11
N ASN A 149 -1.66 -6.22 2.12
CA ASN A 149 -2.96 -6.04 1.48
C ASN A 149 -3.31 -7.29 0.68
N ILE A 150 -4.56 -7.71 0.72
CA ILE A 150 -5.04 -8.88 -0.01
C ILE A 150 -5.72 -8.43 -1.30
N PHE A 151 -5.08 -8.68 -2.43
CA PHE A 151 -5.67 -8.48 -3.75
C PHE A 151 -6.31 -9.77 -4.31
N SER A 152 -5.84 -10.93 -3.88
CA SER A 152 -6.35 -12.25 -4.29
C SER A 152 -7.52 -12.69 -3.41
N ARG A 153 -8.58 -13.23 -4.03
CA ARG A 153 -9.71 -13.85 -3.33
C ARG A 153 -9.37 -15.21 -2.67
N ARG A 154 -8.15 -15.71 -2.90
CA ARG A 154 -7.70 -17.03 -2.40
C ARG A 154 -7.09 -16.98 -1.00
N VAL A 155 -6.83 -15.79 -0.48
CA VAL A 155 -6.23 -15.59 0.83
C VAL A 155 -7.32 -15.07 1.77
N ALA A 156 -7.51 -15.73 2.89
CA ALA A 156 -8.42 -15.25 3.93
C ALA A 156 -7.77 -14.07 4.68
N PRO A 157 -8.49 -12.96 4.90
CA PRO A 157 -7.96 -11.84 5.65
C PRO A 157 -7.83 -12.18 7.15
N THR A 158 -6.77 -11.65 7.77
CA THR A 158 -6.66 -11.62 9.24
C THR A 158 -7.61 -10.59 9.82
N PHE A 159 -7.75 -9.45 9.14
CA PHE A 159 -8.71 -8.40 9.46
C PHE A 159 -9.08 -7.59 8.23
N ILE A 160 -10.20 -6.89 8.31
CA ILE A 160 -10.68 -5.99 7.26
C ILE A 160 -10.89 -4.62 7.89
N VAL A 161 -10.40 -3.57 7.26
CA VAL A 161 -10.65 -2.18 7.66
C VAL A 161 -11.91 -1.70 6.97
N ASP A 162 -12.92 -1.31 7.74
CA ASP A 162 -14.10 -0.62 7.23
C ASP A 162 -13.69 0.75 6.67
N ILE A 163 -13.91 0.95 5.38
CA ILE A 163 -13.62 2.20 4.65
C ILE A 163 -14.89 2.80 4.02
N SER A 164 -16.07 2.43 4.54
CA SER A 164 -17.36 2.83 3.94
C SER A 164 -17.47 4.34 3.74
N ASP A 165 -17.05 5.13 4.73
CA ASP A 165 -17.09 6.60 4.70
C ASP A 165 -15.95 7.23 3.88
N PHE A 166 -15.01 6.42 3.36
CA PHE A 166 -13.80 6.88 2.65
C PHE A 166 -13.66 6.26 1.25
N LEU A 167 -14.70 5.59 0.77
CA LEU A 167 -14.69 4.97 -0.55
C LEU A 167 -14.58 6.00 -1.67
N ASP A 168 -15.26 7.12 -1.53
CA ASP A 168 -15.25 8.19 -2.54
C ASP A 168 -13.86 8.83 -2.68
N GLU A 169 -13.18 9.10 -1.55
CA GLU A 169 -11.80 9.61 -1.56
C GLU A 169 -10.82 8.60 -2.14
N LYS A 170 -10.97 7.30 -1.80
CA LYS A 170 -10.18 6.23 -2.41
C LYS A 170 -10.36 6.23 -3.92
N MET A 171 -11.60 6.23 -4.41
CA MET A 171 -11.89 6.22 -5.85
C MET A 171 -11.43 7.49 -6.55
N ALA A 172 -11.49 8.64 -5.89
CA ALA A 172 -10.96 9.90 -6.41
C ALA A 172 -9.43 9.86 -6.55
N ALA A 173 -8.72 9.31 -5.54
CA ALA A 173 -7.28 9.16 -5.58
C ALA A 173 -6.82 8.18 -6.68
N ILE A 174 -7.54 7.06 -6.87
CA ILE A 174 -7.29 6.15 -7.99
C ILE A 174 -7.43 6.88 -9.33
N LYS A 175 -8.52 7.62 -9.52
CA LYS A 175 -8.78 8.37 -10.76
C LYS A 175 -7.80 9.51 -11.01
N ALA A 176 -6.99 9.92 -10.03
CA ALA A 176 -5.90 10.88 -10.24
C ALA A 176 -4.80 10.32 -11.14
N HIS A 177 -4.61 9.00 -11.19
CA HIS A 177 -3.69 8.32 -12.09
C HIS A 177 -4.27 8.17 -13.50
N LYS A 178 -4.59 9.29 -14.13
CA LYS A 178 -5.33 9.38 -15.39
C LYS A 178 -4.70 8.60 -16.53
N SER A 179 -3.36 8.58 -16.60
CA SER A 179 -2.64 7.86 -17.65
C SER A 179 -2.86 6.35 -17.58
N GLN A 180 -3.22 5.79 -16.41
CA GLN A 180 -3.30 4.36 -16.19
C GLN A 180 -4.70 3.77 -16.44
N PHE A 181 -5.75 4.58 -16.44
CA PHE A 181 -7.12 4.10 -16.55
C PHE A 181 -7.75 4.41 -17.90
N TYR A 182 -8.98 3.91 -18.09
CA TYR A 182 -9.73 4.09 -19.33
C TYR A 182 -9.95 5.58 -19.64
N ASP A 183 -9.51 6.00 -20.83
CA ASP A 183 -9.84 7.28 -21.43
C ASP A 183 -10.34 7.02 -22.88
N PRO A 184 -11.60 7.37 -23.22
CA PRO A 184 -12.14 7.16 -24.56
C PRO A 184 -11.43 7.98 -25.65
N ASN A 185 -10.64 9.00 -25.28
CA ASN A 185 -9.92 9.87 -26.20
C ASN A 185 -8.42 9.51 -26.33
N SER A 186 -7.95 8.47 -25.65
CA SER A 186 -6.56 8.05 -25.70
C SER A 186 -6.33 7.06 -26.83
N ASP A 187 -5.30 7.33 -27.66
CA ASP A 187 -4.79 6.43 -28.68
C ASP A 187 -3.65 5.52 -28.18
N GLU A 188 -3.30 5.60 -26.88
CA GLU A 188 -2.27 4.75 -26.30
C GLU A 188 -2.72 3.28 -26.20
N PRO A 189 -1.77 2.31 -26.21
CA PRO A 189 -2.11 0.89 -26.13
C PRO A 189 -2.98 0.54 -24.93
N GLU A 190 -3.89 -0.40 -25.09
CA GLU A 190 -4.72 -0.89 -24.00
C GLU A 190 -3.91 -1.75 -23.02
N THR A 191 -4.23 -1.62 -21.75
CA THR A 191 -3.73 -2.44 -20.64
C THR A 191 -4.90 -3.05 -19.88
N ARG A 192 -4.64 -3.92 -18.90
CA ARG A 192 -5.70 -4.42 -18.04
C ARG A 192 -6.41 -3.29 -17.28
N LEU A 193 -5.67 -2.27 -16.84
CA LEU A 193 -6.21 -1.17 -16.05
C LEU A 193 -7.09 -0.23 -16.90
N THR A 194 -6.82 -0.15 -18.21
CA THR A 194 -7.62 0.66 -19.13
C THR A 194 -8.91 -0.02 -19.58
N GLY A 195 -9.18 -1.26 -19.16
CA GLY A 195 -10.45 -1.93 -19.42
C GLY A 195 -11.62 -1.13 -18.84
N LYS A 196 -12.68 -0.90 -19.65
CA LYS A 196 -13.86 -0.08 -19.26
C LYS A 196 -14.50 -0.48 -17.93
N GLY A 197 -14.42 -1.76 -17.55
CA GLY A 197 -15.00 -2.28 -16.30
C GLY A 197 -14.02 -2.37 -15.14
N PHE A 198 -12.75 -1.99 -15.30
CA PHE A 198 -11.73 -2.22 -14.26
C PHE A 198 -12.03 -1.49 -12.94
N LEU A 199 -12.43 -0.23 -13.03
CA LEU A 199 -12.80 0.56 -11.83
C LEU A 199 -14.04 -0.01 -11.15
N ASP A 200 -15.03 -0.48 -11.92
CA ASP A 200 -16.21 -1.14 -11.37
C ASP A 200 -15.84 -2.47 -10.68
N GLU A 201 -14.95 -3.27 -11.28
CA GLU A 201 -14.43 -4.50 -10.65
C GLU A 201 -13.74 -4.22 -9.32
N LEU A 202 -12.98 -3.13 -9.25
CA LEU A 202 -12.28 -2.72 -8.04
C LEU A 202 -13.27 -2.30 -6.94
N GLU A 203 -14.28 -1.51 -7.28
CA GLU A 203 -15.34 -1.11 -6.36
C GLU A 203 -16.14 -2.33 -5.87
N ILE A 204 -16.53 -3.24 -6.76
CA ILE A 204 -17.20 -4.49 -6.42
C ILE A 204 -16.36 -5.31 -5.44
N ARG A 205 -15.05 -5.42 -5.66
CA ARG A 205 -14.15 -6.12 -4.74
C ARG A 205 -14.12 -5.47 -3.36
N THR A 206 -14.01 -4.15 -3.31
CA THR A 206 -14.00 -3.38 -2.07
C THR A 206 -15.30 -3.57 -1.29
N ARG A 207 -16.43 -3.58 -1.98
CA ARG A 207 -17.76 -3.88 -1.40
C ARG A 207 -17.89 -5.35 -0.96
N TYR A 208 -17.32 -6.29 -1.71
CA TYR A 208 -17.27 -7.70 -1.31
C TYR A 208 -16.56 -7.87 0.03
N PHE A 209 -15.37 -7.27 0.21
CA PHE A 209 -14.67 -7.37 1.50
C PHE A 209 -15.43 -6.64 2.62
N GLY A 210 -16.08 -5.53 2.33
CA GLY A 210 -16.98 -4.86 3.28
C GLY A 210 -18.11 -5.76 3.74
N SER A 211 -18.72 -6.51 2.82
CA SER A 211 -19.83 -7.42 3.13
C SER A 211 -19.44 -8.53 4.13
N LEU A 212 -18.17 -8.96 4.15
CA LEU A 212 -17.69 -9.98 5.09
C LEU A 212 -17.72 -9.51 6.55
N ILE A 213 -17.70 -8.20 6.77
CA ILE A 213 -17.79 -7.59 8.11
C ILE A 213 -19.06 -6.76 8.31
N GLY A 214 -20.04 -6.89 7.38
CA GLY A 214 -21.33 -6.24 7.50
C GLY A 214 -21.33 -4.72 7.25
N VAL A 215 -20.39 -4.21 6.44
CA VAL A 215 -20.26 -2.79 6.08
C VAL A 215 -20.27 -2.59 4.57
N ALA A 216 -20.37 -1.33 4.10
CA ALA A 216 -20.52 -1.02 2.68
C ALA A 216 -19.24 -1.25 1.87
N ALA A 217 -18.07 -1.01 2.46
CA ALA A 217 -16.77 -1.15 1.79
C ALA A 217 -15.67 -1.51 2.78
N GLY A 218 -14.72 -2.37 2.37
CA GLY A 218 -13.63 -2.83 3.21
C GLY A 218 -12.33 -3.07 2.47
N GLU A 219 -11.21 -2.85 3.14
CA GLU A 219 -9.87 -3.21 2.65
C GLU A 219 -9.32 -4.34 3.51
N PRO A 220 -8.98 -5.50 2.89
CA PRO A 220 -8.57 -6.70 3.59
C PRO A 220 -7.06 -6.74 3.80
N PHE A 221 -6.64 -7.26 4.96
CA PHE A 221 -5.23 -7.40 5.34
C PHE A 221 -4.94 -8.78 5.90
N PHE A 222 -3.73 -9.24 5.65
CA PHE A 222 -3.12 -10.41 6.24
C PHE A 222 -1.88 -10.00 7.04
N VAL A 223 -1.77 -10.51 8.27
CA VAL A 223 -0.59 -10.35 9.12
C VAL A 223 -0.05 -11.75 9.42
N ARG A 224 1.26 -11.94 9.30
CA ARG A 224 1.89 -13.26 9.54
C ARG A 224 2.04 -13.56 11.03
N GLU A 225 2.26 -12.52 11.82
CA GLU A 225 2.45 -12.61 13.25
C GLU A 225 1.10 -12.80 13.96
N ALA A 226 1.12 -13.56 15.05
CA ALA A 226 -0.07 -13.68 15.91
C ALA A 226 -0.34 -12.32 16.57
N LEU A 227 -1.58 -11.86 16.48
CA LEU A 227 -2.00 -10.62 17.14
C LEU A 227 -2.21 -10.86 18.63
N ASN A 228 -1.62 -10.01 19.48
CA ASN A 228 -1.95 -9.99 20.90
C ASN A 228 -3.33 -9.35 21.09
N VAL A 229 -4.20 -10.02 21.81
CA VAL A 229 -5.57 -9.57 22.07
C VAL A 229 -5.80 -9.48 23.57
N ASP A 230 -5.87 -8.27 24.09
CA ASP A 230 -6.12 -8.03 25.52
C ASP A 230 -7.57 -8.30 25.91
N ASP A 231 -8.53 -7.96 25.04
CA ASP A 231 -9.96 -8.15 25.29
C ASP A 231 -10.61 -8.87 24.09
N PRO A 232 -10.70 -10.23 24.16
CA PRO A 232 -11.32 -11.01 23.09
C PRO A 232 -12.84 -10.76 22.99
N VAL A 233 -13.52 -10.35 24.07
CA VAL A 233 -14.96 -10.05 24.03
C VAL A 233 -15.18 -8.79 23.18
N ALA A 234 -14.47 -7.71 23.47
CA ALA A 234 -14.58 -6.46 22.71
C ALA A 234 -14.21 -6.66 21.23
N LEU A 235 -13.24 -7.54 20.93
CA LEU A 235 -12.87 -7.85 19.54
C LEU A 235 -13.96 -8.66 18.84
N LEU A 236 -14.45 -9.76 19.45
CA LEU A 236 -15.34 -10.73 18.82
C LEU A 236 -16.81 -10.29 18.82
N THR A 237 -17.18 -9.26 19.57
CA THR A 237 -18.53 -8.67 19.54
C THR A 237 -18.67 -7.49 18.57
N ARG A 238 -17.62 -7.16 17.82
CA ARG A 238 -17.72 -6.20 16.70
C ARG A 238 -18.68 -6.71 15.64
N PRO A 239 -19.38 -5.81 14.92
CA PRO A 239 -20.23 -6.22 13.82
C PRO A 239 -19.48 -7.13 12.84
N MET A 240 -20.08 -8.23 12.45
CA MET A 240 -19.55 -9.16 11.45
C MET A 240 -20.72 -9.83 10.72
N ASN A 241 -20.50 -10.25 9.50
CA ASN A 241 -21.50 -11.00 8.76
C ASN A 241 -21.37 -12.48 9.08
N LEU A 242 -22.29 -12.99 9.89
CA LEU A 242 -22.33 -14.40 10.30
C LEU A 242 -22.92 -15.33 9.22
N TYR A 243 -23.40 -14.78 8.11
CA TYR A 243 -24.07 -15.51 7.03
C TYR A 243 -23.26 -15.52 5.72
N SER A 244 -22.03 -15.05 5.74
CA SER A 244 -21.14 -15.00 4.55
C SER A 244 -20.31 -16.27 4.39
#